data_77a5a7bf0c1b52413286003f0dc41946
#
_entry.id   77a5a7bf0c1b52413286003f0dc41946
#
_cell.length_a   1.000
_cell.length_b   1.000
_cell.length_c   1.000
_cell.angle_alpha   90.00
_cell.angle_beta   90.00
_cell.angle_gamma   90.00
#
_symmetry.space_group_name_H-M   'P 1'
#
loop_
_entity.id
_entity.type
_entity.pdbx_description
1 polymer ?
#
loop_
_entity_poly.entity_id
_entity_poly.type
_entity_poly.pdbx_seq_one_letter_code
_entity_poly.pdbx_strand_id
1 'polypeptide(L)'
;MLTPHPRAYEKIDEKSLNSIPKGVPVIRSFAMDTKKHMGIGGRYLRYMALPDRWVSWVFGGVPTGLRAVRERKIDVLYSTFPIMSAAVIGLWLQRFTGLPWVLDLRDPMGQDDCGNDRLVRGVWNKVERACMRRVSRVIFTAESTRRIYLERYPEFRKPEMCVLISNGYDEADFRHLELSAIGPVPAGRRIRLVHSGLIYPVERDPRPMFSAVGRLKKMGRLSADRVQIVFRAPGSEDLYRRLLTERDIEDLITLEPHMPYRQALQECAEADGLLLFQAADCDMQIPAKAYEYLRIGKPILALTTHAGDTATLLREVGGATIVNIASEDEIYEGLSSFIDALRVGTHPVPDKEKIQRYTREGQAGQLARVLDDLKNAGHDEEKARIEAVAK
;
A
#
# COMPACT_ATOMS: atom_id res chain seq x y z
N MET A 1 -3.53 7.36 -20.80
CA MET A 1 -2.93 6.28 -19.99
C MET A 1 -2.48 5.14 -20.89
N LEU A 2 -1.23 4.67 -20.78
CA LEU A 2 -0.70 3.50 -21.50
C LEU A 2 -0.71 2.29 -20.57
N THR A 3 -1.26 1.16 -21.02
CA THR A 3 -1.45 -0.04 -20.19
C THR A 3 -1.35 -1.30 -21.05
N PRO A 4 -0.99 -2.46 -20.47
CA PRO A 4 -0.98 -3.71 -21.24
C PRO A 4 -2.40 -4.11 -21.66
N HIS A 5 -2.48 -4.94 -22.71
CA HIS A 5 -3.75 -5.52 -23.13
C HIS A 5 -4.30 -6.44 -22.03
N PRO A 6 -5.62 -6.45 -21.73
CA PRO A 6 -6.22 -7.24 -20.65
C PRO A 6 -5.87 -8.73 -20.66
N ARG A 7 -5.68 -9.33 -21.84
CA ARG A 7 -5.26 -10.74 -21.97
C ARG A 7 -3.95 -11.09 -21.26
N ALA A 8 -3.12 -10.09 -20.92
CA ALA A 8 -1.89 -10.28 -20.16
C ALA A 8 -2.14 -10.57 -18.67
N TYR A 9 -3.37 -10.46 -18.18
CA TYR A 9 -3.72 -10.70 -16.79
C TYR A 9 -4.43 -12.03 -16.60
N GLU A 10 -4.27 -12.64 -15.44
CA GLU A 10 -4.98 -13.88 -15.06
C GLU A 10 -6.43 -13.61 -14.67
N LYS A 11 -6.66 -12.48 -13.99
CA LYS A 11 -7.97 -12.05 -13.53
C LYS A 11 -8.27 -10.65 -14.07
N ILE A 12 -9.47 -10.45 -14.56
CA ILE A 12 -9.97 -9.18 -15.07
C ILE A 12 -11.26 -8.86 -14.34
N ASP A 13 -11.35 -7.67 -13.79
CA ASP A 13 -12.60 -7.12 -13.26
C ASP A 13 -13.12 -6.06 -14.25
N GLU A 14 -14.14 -6.42 -15.01
CA GLU A 14 -14.76 -5.51 -15.98
C GLU A 14 -15.48 -4.33 -15.31
N LYS A 15 -15.93 -4.51 -14.06
CA LYS A 15 -16.60 -3.44 -13.31
C LYS A 15 -15.65 -2.29 -12.97
N SER A 16 -14.36 -2.59 -12.81
CA SER A 16 -13.33 -1.57 -12.53
C SER A 16 -13.11 -0.62 -13.73
N LEU A 17 -13.52 -0.98 -14.94
CA LEU A 17 -13.48 -0.08 -16.09
C LEU A 17 -14.42 1.13 -15.91
N ASN A 18 -15.50 0.99 -15.17
CA ASN A 18 -16.45 2.05 -14.89
C ASN A 18 -15.88 3.13 -13.94
N SER A 19 -14.79 2.83 -13.24
CA SER A 19 -14.10 3.80 -12.37
C SER A 19 -13.14 4.72 -13.13
N ILE A 20 -12.86 4.44 -14.41
CA ILE A 20 -12.02 5.31 -15.24
C ILE A 20 -12.81 6.58 -15.60
N PRO A 21 -12.30 7.77 -15.26
CA PRO A 21 -12.99 9.01 -15.59
C PRO A 21 -13.23 9.15 -17.09
N LYS A 22 -14.43 9.64 -17.46
CA LYS A 22 -14.77 9.94 -18.85
C LYS A 22 -13.79 10.99 -19.41
N GLY A 23 -13.22 10.70 -20.58
CA GLY A 23 -12.24 11.58 -21.23
C GLY A 23 -10.78 11.20 -21.03
N VAL A 24 -10.46 10.26 -20.13
CA VAL A 24 -9.10 9.71 -20.02
C VAL A 24 -8.87 8.64 -21.09
N PRO A 25 -8.04 8.90 -22.12
CA PRO A 25 -7.79 7.92 -23.17
C PRO A 25 -6.95 6.76 -22.62
N VAL A 26 -7.45 5.54 -22.79
CA VAL A 26 -6.74 4.31 -22.42
C VAL A 26 -6.19 3.66 -23.67
N ILE A 27 -4.86 3.66 -23.80
CA ILE A 27 -4.14 3.05 -24.91
C ILE A 27 -3.66 1.68 -24.46
N ARG A 28 -4.11 0.62 -25.15
CA ARG A 28 -3.74 -0.77 -24.88
C ARG A 28 -2.61 -1.17 -25.82
N SER A 29 -1.50 -1.66 -25.27
CA SER A 29 -0.38 -2.15 -26.06
C SER A 29 -0.19 -3.66 -25.89
N PHE A 30 0.56 -4.26 -26.81
CA PHE A 30 0.92 -5.67 -26.73
C PHE A 30 1.63 -5.98 -25.42
N ALA A 31 1.19 -7.06 -24.78
CA ALA A 31 1.82 -7.65 -23.62
C ALA A 31 1.39 -9.11 -23.48
N MET A 32 2.28 -9.93 -22.95
CA MET A 32 2.02 -11.31 -22.54
C MET A 32 2.49 -11.50 -21.11
N ASP A 33 1.80 -12.35 -20.38
CA ASP A 33 2.30 -12.90 -19.12
C ASP A 33 3.16 -14.12 -19.43
N THR A 34 4.43 -14.09 -19.04
CA THR A 34 5.38 -15.18 -19.33
C THR A 34 4.88 -16.52 -18.77
N LYS A 35 4.33 -16.54 -17.56
CA LYS A 35 3.81 -17.74 -16.91
C LYS A 35 2.62 -18.32 -17.68
N LYS A 36 1.68 -17.47 -18.07
CA LYS A 36 0.42 -17.86 -18.72
C LYS A 36 0.60 -18.26 -20.19
N HIS A 37 1.46 -17.54 -20.93
CA HIS A 37 1.51 -17.66 -22.39
C HIS A 37 2.75 -18.40 -22.92
N MET A 38 3.82 -18.47 -22.11
CA MET A 38 5.09 -19.09 -22.50
C MET A 38 5.48 -20.26 -21.57
N GLY A 39 4.68 -20.52 -20.53
CA GLY A 39 4.88 -21.66 -19.64
C GLY A 39 4.36 -22.97 -20.22
N ILE A 40 5.13 -24.04 -20.09
CA ILE A 40 4.73 -25.41 -20.39
C ILE A 40 4.52 -26.13 -19.06
N GLY A 41 3.30 -26.61 -18.79
CA GLY A 41 2.95 -27.21 -17.51
C GLY A 41 3.18 -26.28 -16.28
N GLY A 42 2.99 -24.96 -16.47
CA GLY A 42 3.21 -23.95 -15.43
C GLY A 42 4.68 -23.60 -15.16
N ARG A 43 5.62 -24.19 -15.90
CA ARG A 43 7.07 -23.92 -15.82
C ARG A 43 7.53 -23.10 -17.01
N TYR A 44 8.42 -22.15 -16.79
CA TYR A 44 9.02 -21.30 -17.82
C TYR A 44 10.49 -20.99 -17.46
N LEU A 45 11.27 -20.62 -18.47
CA LEU A 45 12.66 -20.22 -18.25
C LEU A 45 12.69 -18.88 -17.53
N ARG A 46 13.34 -18.83 -16.39
CA ARG A 46 13.38 -17.69 -15.48
C ARG A 46 13.81 -16.38 -16.13
N TYR A 47 14.75 -16.44 -17.07
CA TYR A 47 15.23 -15.25 -17.78
C TYR A 47 14.15 -14.58 -18.63
N MET A 48 13.13 -15.32 -19.05
CA MET A 48 12.01 -14.80 -19.85
C MET A 48 11.05 -13.95 -19.03
N ALA A 49 11.18 -13.97 -17.71
CA ALA A 49 10.39 -13.19 -16.77
C ALA A 49 11.23 -12.13 -16.01
N LEU A 50 12.28 -11.62 -16.63
CA LEU A 50 13.11 -10.56 -16.07
C LEU A 50 12.94 -9.25 -16.84
N PRO A 51 12.71 -8.13 -16.19
CA PRO A 51 12.68 -7.92 -14.73
C PRO A 51 11.41 -8.40 -14.04
N ASP A 52 10.33 -8.64 -14.75
CA ASP A 52 9.08 -9.24 -14.28
C ASP A 52 8.39 -10.07 -15.37
N ARG A 53 7.32 -10.78 -15.03
CA ARG A 53 6.60 -11.68 -15.95
C ARG A 53 5.90 -10.98 -17.13
N TRP A 54 5.81 -9.65 -17.10
CA TRP A 54 5.26 -8.83 -18.17
C TRP A 54 6.32 -8.13 -19.01
N VAL A 55 7.57 -8.58 -18.99
CA VAL A 55 8.68 -7.97 -19.74
C VAL A 55 8.38 -7.77 -21.24
N SER A 56 7.57 -8.64 -21.84
CA SER A 56 7.09 -8.49 -23.24
C SER A 56 6.32 -7.18 -23.45
N TRP A 57 5.74 -6.58 -22.42
CA TRP A 57 5.09 -5.29 -22.51
C TRP A 57 6.04 -4.16 -22.91
N VAL A 58 7.32 -4.26 -22.60
CA VAL A 58 8.34 -3.27 -23.01
C VAL A 58 8.35 -3.13 -24.53
N PHE A 59 8.30 -4.25 -25.28
CA PHE A 59 8.31 -4.27 -26.74
C PHE A 59 7.05 -3.64 -27.36
N GLY A 60 5.89 -3.78 -26.72
CA GLY A 60 4.66 -3.13 -27.15
C GLY A 60 4.49 -1.71 -26.61
N GLY A 61 4.88 -1.50 -25.36
CA GLY A 61 4.69 -0.25 -24.63
C GLY A 61 5.57 0.89 -25.14
N VAL A 62 6.86 0.65 -25.42
CA VAL A 62 7.77 1.69 -25.90
C VAL A 62 7.32 2.29 -27.25
N PRO A 63 7.13 1.52 -28.33
CA PRO A 63 6.69 2.11 -29.62
C PRO A 63 5.31 2.76 -29.51
N THR A 64 4.37 2.15 -28.78
CA THR A 64 3.05 2.73 -28.57
C THR A 64 3.13 4.04 -27.76
N GLY A 65 4.00 4.09 -26.76
CA GLY A 65 4.24 5.28 -25.96
C GLY A 65 4.88 6.41 -26.77
N LEU A 66 5.89 6.11 -27.59
CA LEU A 66 6.51 7.08 -28.49
C LEU A 66 5.51 7.69 -29.46
N ARG A 67 4.63 6.86 -30.02
CA ARG A 67 3.53 7.32 -30.88
C ARG A 67 2.59 8.24 -30.10
N ALA A 68 2.16 7.83 -28.90
CA ALA A 68 1.28 8.64 -28.05
C ALA A 68 1.90 9.98 -27.67
N VAL A 69 3.20 10.05 -27.38
CA VAL A 69 3.93 11.29 -27.08
C VAL A 69 3.83 12.26 -28.27
N ARG A 70 4.06 11.76 -29.50
CA ARG A 70 4.03 12.58 -30.72
C ARG A 70 2.62 13.07 -31.04
N GLU A 71 1.62 12.19 -30.97
CA GLU A 71 0.25 12.48 -31.38
C GLU A 71 -0.50 13.36 -30.37
N ARG A 72 -0.14 13.28 -29.08
CA ARG A 72 -0.91 13.90 -28.00
C ARG A 72 -0.22 15.04 -27.28
N LYS A 73 0.96 15.48 -27.75
CA LYS A 73 1.74 16.58 -27.17
C LYS A 73 1.93 16.42 -25.66
N ILE A 74 2.52 15.30 -25.28
CA ILE A 74 2.79 14.97 -23.86
C ILE A 74 3.98 15.82 -23.38
N ASP A 75 3.80 16.49 -22.25
CA ASP A 75 4.83 17.33 -21.63
C ASP A 75 5.65 16.58 -20.56
N VAL A 76 5.03 15.62 -19.85
CA VAL A 76 5.65 14.88 -18.74
C VAL A 76 5.28 13.41 -18.82
N LEU A 77 6.25 12.54 -18.55
CA LEU A 77 6.05 11.10 -18.42
C LEU A 77 5.82 10.74 -16.95
N TYR A 78 4.89 9.81 -16.70
CA TYR A 78 4.64 9.26 -15.37
C TYR A 78 4.55 7.74 -15.47
N SER A 79 5.29 7.04 -14.61
CA SER A 79 5.18 5.59 -14.48
C SER A 79 5.13 5.18 -13.01
N THR A 80 4.40 4.10 -12.71
CA THR A 80 4.23 3.61 -11.34
C THR A 80 4.74 2.18 -11.21
N PHE A 81 5.36 1.89 -10.08
CA PHE A 81 5.75 0.57 -9.61
C PHE A 81 4.60 -0.01 -8.73
N PRO A 82 4.33 -1.35 -8.64
CA PRO A 82 5.37 -2.41 -8.57
C PRO A 82 5.67 -3.19 -9.86
N ILE A 83 5.09 -2.86 -11.00
CA ILE A 83 5.45 -3.55 -12.25
C ILE A 83 6.74 -2.94 -12.80
N MET A 84 7.85 -3.68 -12.72
CA MET A 84 9.17 -3.21 -13.15
C MET A 84 9.19 -2.88 -14.65
N SER A 85 8.48 -3.63 -15.48
CA SER A 85 8.34 -3.35 -16.92
C SER A 85 7.76 -1.96 -17.20
N ALA A 86 6.90 -1.42 -16.34
CA ALA A 86 6.40 -0.04 -16.47
C ALA A 86 7.51 0.99 -16.29
N ALA A 87 8.40 0.77 -15.30
CA ALA A 87 9.56 1.63 -15.08
C ALA A 87 10.55 1.55 -16.26
N VAL A 88 10.78 0.34 -16.82
CA VAL A 88 11.61 0.16 -18.00
C VAL A 88 11.02 0.88 -19.21
N ILE A 89 9.70 0.85 -19.41
CA ILE A 89 9.04 1.64 -20.47
C ILE A 89 9.25 3.13 -20.24
N GLY A 90 9.05 3.63 -19.03
CA GLY A 90 9.32 5.03 -18.67
C GLY A 90 10.76 5.45 -18.96
N LEU A 91 11.74 4.60 -18.59
CA LEU A 91 13.16 4.80 -18.85
C LEU A 91 13.46 4.94 -20.36
N TRP A 92 12.92 4.06 -21.21
CA TRP A 92 13.12 4.11 -22.64
C TRP A 92 12.40 5.30 -23.30
N LEU A 93 11.17 5.60 -22.86
CA LEU A 93 10.45 6.78 -23.34
C LEU A 93 11.22 8.06 -23.01
N GLN A 94 11.72 8.21 -21.77
CA GLN A 94 12.56 9.33 -21.38
C GLN A 94 13.83 9.41 -22.23
N ARG A 95 14.48 8.25 -22.46
CA ARG A 95 15.73 8.17 -23.27
C ARG A 95 15.56 8.67 -24.70
N PHE A 96 14.39 8.35 -25.31
CA PHE A 96 14.12 8.70 -26.70
C PHE A 96 13.48 10.07 -26.90
N THR A 97 12.74 10.56 -25.90
CA THR A 97 12.00 11.83 -26.02
C THR A 97 12.67 13.00 -25.31
N GLY A 98 13.51 12.72 -24.31
CA GLY A 98 14.07 13.75 -23.43
C GLY A 98 13.08 14.39 -22.45
N LEU A 99 11.80 13.98 -22.48
CA LEU A 99 10.77 14.56 -21.63
C LEU A 99 11.05 14.31 -20.13
N PRO A 100 10.66 15.24 -19.26
CA PRO A 100 10.69 15.01 -17.82
C PRO A 100 9.93 13.74 -17.46
N TRP A 101 10.48 12.97 -16.51
CA TRP A 101 9.89 11.69 -16.10
C TRP A 101 9.76 11.61 -14.60
N VAL A 102 8.54 11.29 -14.14
CA VAL A 102 8.19 10.99 -12.74
C VAL A 102 8.06 9.48 -12.57
N LEU A 103 8.76 8.92 -11.60
CA LEU A 103 8.66 7.52 -11.19
C LEU A 103 8.00 7.44 -9.82
N ASP A 104 6.81 6.85 -9.75
CA ASP A 104 6.07 6.63 -8.51
C ASP A 104 6.45 5.27 -7.92
N LEU A 105 7.24 5.29 -6.86
CA LEU A 105 7.66 4.10 -6.12
C LEU A 105 6.74 3.89 -4.92
N ARG A 106 5.70 3.11 -5.15
CA ARG A 106 4.79 2.68 -4.08
C ARG A 106 5.46 1.77 -3.08
N ASP A 107 6.38 0.95 -3.58
CA ASP A 107 7.24 0.04 -2.84
C ASP A 107 8.68 0.18 -3.33
N PRO A 108 9.71 -0.07 -2.52
CA PRO A 108 11.09 -0.06 -2.98
C PRO A 108 11.34 -1.15 -4.04
N MET A 109 12.09 -0.83 -5.11
CA MET A 109 12.38 -1.79 -6.18
C MET A 109 13.36 -2.86 -5.74
N GLY A 110 14.24 -2.73 -4.95
CA GLY A 110 15.33 -3.68 -4.62
C GLY A 110 15.23 -4.24 -3.22
N GLN A 111 14.03 -4.60 -2.77
CA GLN A 111 13.86 -5.27 -1.47
C GLN A 111 14.41 -6.69 -1.49
N ASP A 112 14.76 -7.19 -0.29
CA ASP A 112 15.24 -8.56 -0.08
C ASP A 112 14.19 -9.64 -0.39
N ASP A 113 12.93 -9.23 -0.66
CA ASP A 113 11.80 -10.09 -1.07
C ASP A 113 12.00 -10.81 -2.40
N CYS A 114 13.00 -10.40 -3.21
CA CYS A 114 13.39 -11.15 -4.41
C CYS A 114 13.92 -12.56 -4.08
N GLY A 115 13.81 -13.00 -2.84
CA GLY A 115 14.40 -14.23 -2.36
C GLY A 115 15.93 -14.22 -2.50
N ASN A 116 16.58 -15.36 -2.26
CA ASN A 116 18.03 -15.52 -2.40
C ASN A 116 18.53 -15.52 -3.86
N ASP A 117 17.72 -15.06 -4.83
CA ASP A 117 18.10 -15.07 -6.23
C ASP A 117 18.98 -13.88 -6.62
N ARG A 118 20.28 -14.14 -6.66
CA ARG A 118 21.29 -13.15 -7.06
C ARG A 118 21.06 -12.57 -8.47
N LEU A 119 20.51 -13.36 -9.40
CA LEU A 119 20.27 -12.92 -10.77
C LEU A 119 19.11 -11.90 -10.81
N VAL A 120 17.99 -12.22 -10.19
CA VAL A 120 16.83 -11.33 -10.11
C VAL A 120 17.22 -10.01 -9.44
N ARG A 121 17.87 -10.11 -8.28
CA ARG A 121 18.37 -8.94 -7.54
C ARG A 121 19.35 -8.10 -8.39
N GLY A 122 20.26 -8.76 -9.12
CA GLY A 122 21.20 -8.07 -10.00
C GLY A 122 20.51 -7.30 -11.14
N VAL A 123 19.46 -7.87 -11.74
CA VAL A 123 18.68 -7.21 -12.78
C VAL A 123 17.88 -6.04 -12.20
N TRP A 124 17.21 -6.23 -11.08
CA TRP A 124 16.43 -5.20 -10.41
C TRP A 124 17.29 -4.01 -10.00
N ASN A 125 18.44 -4.25 -9.38
CA ASN A 125 19.38 -3.18 -9.02
C ASN A 125 19.91 -2.40 -10.24
N LYS A 126 20.13 -3.09 -11.37
CA LYS A 126 20.54 -2.42 -12.62
C LYS A 126 19.44 -1.53 -13.18
N VAL A 127 18.19 -2.02 -13.19
CA VAL A 127 17.03 -1.23 -13.63
C VAL A 127 16.80 -0.05 -12.72
N GLU A 128 16.77 -0.26 -11.39
CA GLU A 128 16.62 0.80 -10.40
C GLU A 128 17.67 1.91 -10.59
N ARG A 129 18.96 1.54 -10.64
CA ARG A 129 20.03 2.53 -10.86
C ARG A 129 19.89 3.26 -12.19
N ALA A 130 19.48 2.57 -13.27
CA ALA A 130 19.26 3.20 -14.56
C ALA A 130 18.07 4.19 -14.52
N CYS A 131 17.01 3.86 -13.80
CA CYS A 131 15.88 4.75 -13.56
C CYS A 131 16.33 5.99 -12.77
N MET A 132 17.00 5.79 -11.63
CA MET A 132 17.46 6.88 -10.76
C MET A 132 18.36 7.91 -11.46
N ARG A 133 19.13 7.48 -12.45
CA ARG A 133 19.97 8.38 -13.29
C ARG A 133 19.17 9.26 -14.25
N ARG A 134 17.90 8.95 -14.51
CA ARG A 134 17.13 9.60 -15.57
C ARG A 134 15.83 10.22 -15.14
N VAL A 135 15.32 9.85 -13.97
CA VAL A 135 14.10 10.45 -13.43
C VAL A 135 14.29 11.91 -13.09
N SER A 136 13.29 12.72 -13.35
CA SER A 136 13.24 14.10 -12.90
C SER A 136 12.71 14.20 -11.48
N ARG A 137 11.77 13.32 -11.11
CA ARG A 137 11.22 13.19 -9.74
C ARG A 137 10.95 11.73 -9.44
N VAL A 138 11.16 11.36 -8.18
CA VAL A 138 10.74 10.07 -7.62
C VAL A 138 9.75 10.34 -6.51
N ILE A 139 8.61 9.68 -6.56
CA ILE A 139 7.59 9.76 -5.50
C ILE A 139 7.73 8.53 -4.61
N PHE A 140 7.75 8.76 -3.30
CA PHE A 140 7.75 7.74 -2.26
C PHE A 140 6.48 7.84 -1.43
N THR A 141 6.00 6.72 -0.92
CA THR A 141 4.79 6.68 -0.08
C THR A 141 5.08 6.71 1.41
N ALA A 142 6.34 6.47 1.79
CA ALA A 142 6.79 6.41 3.18
C ALA A 142 8.17 7.08 3.34
N GLU A 143 8.39 7.74 4.47
CA GLU A 143 9.60 8.51 4.74
C GLU A 143 10.84 7.61 4.86
N SER A 144 10.70 6.44 5.47
CA SER A 144 11.81 5.49 5.60
C SER A 144 12.28 4.99 4.25
N THR A 145 11.34 4.71 3.32
CA THR A 145 11.70 4.36 1.93
C THR A 145 12.46 5.50 1.25
N ARG A 146 11.98 6.74 1.36
CA ARG A 146 12.66 7.92 0.80
C ARG A 146 14.08 8.04 1.34
N ARG A 147 14.27 7.89 2.65
CA ARG A 147 15.59 7.96 3.31
C ARG A 147 16.55 6.89 2.79
N ILE A 148 16.09 5.64 2.65
CA ILE A 148 16.90 4.54 2.10
C ILE A 148 17.39 4.85 0.69
N TYR A 149 16.54 5.42 -0.16
CA TYR A 149 16.95 5.80 -1.50
C TYR A 149 17.97 6.96 -1.51
N LEU A 150 17.80 7.94 -0.64
CA LEU A 150 18.76 9.01 -0.45
C LEU A 150 20.12 8.48 0.04
N GLU A 151 20.14 7.47 0.87
CA GLU A 151 21.37 6.81 1.34
C GLU A 151 21.99 5.91 0.26
N ARG A 152 21.17 5.14 -0.46
CA ARG A 152 21.60 4.20 -1.51
C ARG A 152 22.17 4.90 -2.74
N TYR A 153 21.66 6.08 -3.06
CA TYR A 153 22.02 6.87 -4.25
C TYR A 153 22.46 8.28 -3.89
N PRO A 154 23.58 8.46 -3.15
CA PRO A 154 24.05 9.77 -2.74
C PRO A 154 24.40 10.69 -3.92
N GLU A 155 24.75 10.10 -5.06
CA GLU A 155 25.05 10.83 -6.30
C GLU A 155 23.81 11.50 -6.94
N PHE A 156 22.59 11.10 -6.52
CA PHE A 156 21.32 11.67 -7.01
C PHE A 156 20.61 12.51 -5.95
N ARG A 157 21.32 12.91 -4.89
CA ARG A 157 20.77 13.71 -3.78
C ARG A 157 20.47 15.15 -4.21
N LYS A 158 19.40 15.32 -4.97
CA LYS A 158 18.78 16.63 -5.12
C LYS A 158 17.50 16.60 -4.27
N PRO A 159 17.35 17.47 -3.25
CA PRO A 159 16.16 17.45 -2.36
C PRO A 159 14.85 17.48 -3.12
N GLU A 160 14.80 18.26 -4.19
CA GLU A 160 13.62 18.38 -5.06
C GLU A 160 13.30 17.11 -5.87
N MET A 161 14.25 16.17 -6.00
CA MET A 161 14.07 14.94 -6.77
C MET A 161 13.24 13.92 -6.02
N CYS A 162 13.31 13.89 -4.69
CA CYS A 162 12.67 12.88 -3.83
C CYS A 162 11.44 13.44 -3.14
N VAL A 163 10.25 13.21 -3.69
CA VAL A 163 8.98 13.75 -3.21
C VAL A 163 8.26 12.69 -2.36
N LEU A 164 7.73 13.09 -1.21
CA LEU A 164 6.89 12.24 -0.38
C LEU A 164 5.41 12.53 -0.68
N ILE A 165 4.70 11.57 -1.25
CA ILE A 165 3.25 11.57 -1.41
C ILE A 165 2.74 10.24 -0.86
N SER A 166 2.30 10.25 0.39
CA SER A 166 1.86 9.05 1.12
C SER A 166 0.65 8.38 0.48
N ASN A 167 0.34 7.15 0.90
CA ASN A 167 -0.97 6.55 0.64
C ASN A 167 -2.06 7.31 1.40
N GLY A 168 -3.32 7.04 1.08
CA GLY A 168 -4.44 7.70 1.73
C GLY A 168 -5.77 7.03 1.41
N TYR A 169 -6.85 7.68 1.80
CA TYR A 169 -8.22 7.22 1.63
C TYR A 169 -9.00 8.11 0.64
N ASP A 170 -10.01 7.51 0.00
CA ASP A 170 -10.96 8.25 -0.85
C ASP A 170 -12.20 8.61 -0.05
N GLU A 171 -12.45 9.92 0.13
CA GLU A 171 -13.62 10.40 0.88
C GLU A 171 -14.95 9.92 0.28
N ALA A 172 -14.99 9.61 -1.02
CA ALA A 172 -16.17 9.08 -1.67
C ALA A 172 -16.60 7.70 -1.13
N ASP A 173 -15.65 6.90 -0.67
CA ASP A 173 -15.93 5.58 -0.10
C ASP A 173 -16.57 5.66 1.30
N PHE A 174 -16.43 6.80 1.98
CA PHE A 174 -16.92 7.01 3.35
C PHE A 174 -18.23 7.78 3.43
N ARG A 175 -18.69 8.41 2.33
CA ARG A 175 -19.92 9.24 2.32
C ARG A 175 -21.19 8.50 2.70
N HIS A 176 -21.20 7.19 2.54
CA HIS A 176 -22.37 6.33 2.77
C HIS A 176 -22.25 5.49 4.04
N LEU A 177 -21.19 5.70 4.82
CA LEU A 177 -21.01 4.96 6.07
C LEU A 177 -21.82 5.57 7.19
N GLU A 178 -22.57 4.72 7.87
CA GLU A 178 -23.19 5.06 9.15
C GLU A 178 -22.14 4.89 10.25
N LEU A 179 -21.54 6.00 10.66
CA LEU A 179 -20.55 6.01 11.74
C LEU A 179 -21.29 5.93 13.07
N SER A 180 -21.18 4.80 13.77
CA SER A 180 -21.69 4.70 15.12
C SER A 180 -20.95 5.63 16.06
N ALA A 181 -21.68 6.21 17.02
CA ALA A 181 -21.09 7.09 18.05
C ALA A 181 -19.97 6.35 18.81
N ILE A 182 -18.89 7.07 19.06
CA ILE A 182 -17.78 6.59 19.88
C ILE A 182 -18.09 6.94 21.32
N GLY A 183 -18.08 5.93 22.20
CA GLY A 183 -18.38 6.10 23.60
C GLY A 183 -18.18 4.79 24.37
N PRO A 184 -18.50 4.79 25.66
CA PRO A 184 -18.37 3.59 26.47
C PRO A 184 -19.20 2.44 25.90
N VAL A 185 -18.64 1.25 25.85
CA VAL A 185 -19.38 0.05 25.48
C VAL A 185 -20.21 -0.39 26.69
N PRO A 186 -21.57 -0.40 26.61
CA PRO A 186 -22.42 -0.70 27.74
C PRO A 186 -22.09 -2.03 28.43
N ALA A 187 -22.26 -2.09 29.74
CA ALA A 187 -22.14 -3.34 30.48
C ALA A 187 -23.13 -4.37 29.92
N GLY A 188 -22.68 -5.63 29.72
CA GLY A 188 -23.49 -6.68 29.13
C GLY A 188 -23.50 -6.72 27.60
N ARG A 189 -23.05 -5.66 26.89
CA ARG A 189 -22.81 -5.73 25.46
C ARG A 189 -21.40 -6.26 25.16
N ARG A 190 -21.29 -7.18 24.21
CA ARG A 190 -20.03 -7.75 23.75
C ARG A 190 -19.22 -6.71 22.99
N ILE A 191 -17.95 -6.52 23.33
CA ILE A 191 -17.01 -5.66 22.57
C ILE A 191 -16.67 -6.39 21.26
N ARG A 192 -16.76 -5.70 20.14
CA ARG A 192 -16.42 -6.24 18.83
C ARG A 192 -15.17 -5.55 18.28
N LEU A 193 -14.09 -6.33 18.13
CA LEU A 193 -12.85 -5.91 17.49
C LEU A 193 -12.76 -6.49 16.08
N VAL A 194 -12.40 -5.69 15.08
CA VAL A 194 -12.38 -6.13 13.67
C VAL A 194 -11.02 -5.87 13.03
N HIS A 195 -10.48 -6.89 12.37
CA HIS A 195 -9.46 -6.76 11.35
C HIS A 195 -10.05 -7.11 10.00
N SER A 196 -9.89 -6.24 9.00
CA SER A 196 -10.39 -6.48 7.65
C SER A 196 -9.24 -6.59 6.65
N GLY A 197 -9.17 -7.74 5.97
CA GLY A 197 -8.21 -8.03 4.89
C GLY A 197 -7.11 -9.01 5.30
N LEU A 198 -6.22 -9.30 4.35
CA LEU A 198 -5.22 -10.35 4.48
C LEU A 198 -4.28 -10.15 5.68
N ILE A 199 -4.04 -11.25 6.38
CA ILE A 199 -2.98 -11.44 7.36
C ILE A 199 -1.99 -12.43 6.73
N TYR A 200 -0.74 -11.99 6.52
CA TYR A 200 0.27 -12.86 5.95
C TYR A 200 0.96 -13.62 7.08
N PRO A 201 1.01 -14.99 7.04
CA PRO A 201 1.50 -15.79 8.15
C PRO A 201 2.96 -15.57 8.54
N VAL A 202 3.76 -15.00 7.63
CA VAL A 202 5.19 -14.71 7.84
C VAL A 202 5.36 -13.24 8.19
N GLU A 203 4.90 -12.34 7.31
CA GLU A 203 5.14 -10.89 7.45
C GLU A 203 4.24 -10.22 8.49
N ARG A 204 3.11 -10.83 8.83
CA ARG A 204 2.13 -10.31 9.82
C ARG A 204 1.67 -11.41 10.75
N ASP A 205 2.65 -12.13 11.31
CA ASP A 205 2.41 -13.32 12.12
C ASP A 205 1.44 -13.05 13.29
N PRO A 206 0.23 -13.65 13.27
CA PRO A 206 -0.73 -13.44 14.34
C PRO A 206 -0.52 -14.33 15.57
N ARG A 207 0.45 -15.26 15.53
CA ARG A 207 0.68 -16.24 16.62
C ARG A 207 0.93 -15.59 17.98
N PRO A 208 1.74 -14.52 18.13
CA PRO A 208 1.89 -13.84 19.41
C PRO A 208 0.57 -13.28 19.95
N MET A 209 -0.29 -12.73 19.06
CA MET A 209 -1.62 -12.26 19.46
C MET A 209 -2.52 -13.43 19.91
N PHE A 210 -2.51 -14.55 19.18
CA PHE A 210 -3.30 -15.72 19.58
C PHE A 210 -2.86 -16.27 20.94
N SER A 211 -1.55 -16.27 21.22
CA SER A 211 -1.00 -16.67 22.52
C SER A 211 -1.44 -15.70 23.63
N ALA A 212 -1.37 -14.39 23.38
CA ALA A 212 -1.83 -13.37 24.33
C ALA A 212 -3.32 -13.48 24.64
N VAL A 213 -4.18 -13.71 23.61
CA VAL A 213 -5.62 -13.94 23.78
C VAL A 213 -5.89 -15.20 24.61
N GLY A 214 -5.19 -16.31 24.33
CA GLY A 214 -5.31 -17.53 25.09
C GLY A 214 -4.91 -17.37 26.56
N ARG A 215 -3.86 -16.59 26.82
CA ARG A 215 -3.42 -16.26 28.18
C ARG A 215 -4.45 -15.40 28.91
N LEU A 216 -5.01 -14.37 28.24
CA LEU A 216 -6.08 -13.53 28.82
C LEU A 216 -7.34 -14.35 29.13
N LYS A 217 -7.71 -15.31 28.26
CA LYS A 217 -8.83 -16.24 28.50
C LYS A 217 -8.56 -17.11 29.74
N LYS A 218 -7.38 -17.73 29.82
CA LYS A 218 -6.98 -18.59 30.98
C LYS A 218 -6.97 -17.82 32.28
N MET A 219 -6.61 -16.54 32.25
CA MET A 219 -6.61 -15.67 33.44
C MET A 219 -7.99 -15.08 33.76
N GLY A 220 -9.05 -15.48 33.03
CA GLY A 220 -10.40 -14.96 33.21
C GLY A 220 -10.63 -13.49 32.84
N ARG A 221 -9.66 -12.88 32.15
CA ARG A 221 -9.73 -11.48 31.71
C ARG A 221 -10.51 -11.31 30.41
N LEU A 222 -10.52 -12.34 29.55
CA LEU A 222 -11.35 -12.43 28.35
C LEU A 222 -12.28 -13.62 28.40
N SER A 223 -13.51 -13.41 27.90
CA SER A 223 -14.50 -14.46 27.71
C SER A 223 -15.37 -14.15 26.50
N ALA A 224 -15.96 -15.19 25.91
CA ALA A 224 -16.71 -15.09 24.66
C ALA A 224 -18.00 -14.27 24.78
N ASP A 225 -18.55 -14.12 25.97
CA ASP A 225 -19.69 -13.25 26.28
C ASP A 225 -19.29 -11.76 26.35
N ARG A 226 -18.03 -11.45 26.58
CA ARG A 226 -17.53 -10.09 26.75
C ARG A 226 -16.85 -9.49 25.53
N VAL A 227 -16.14 -10.31 24.73
CA VAL A 227 -15.33 -9.86 23.59
C VAL A 227 -15.50 -10.82 22.40
N GLN A 228 -15.55 -10.25 21.21
CA GLN A 228 -15.42 -10.94 19.94
C GLN A 228 -14.37 -10.27 19.08
N ILE A 229 -13.47 -11.05 18.52
CA ILE A 229 -12.48 -10.62 17.55
C ILE A 229 -12.85 -11.21 16.19
N VAL A 230 -13.02 -10.38 15.18
CA VAL A 230 -13.39 -10.79 13.82
C VAL A 230 -12.22 -10.55 12.88
N PHE A 231 -11.80 -11.61 12.21
CA PHE A 231 -10.84 -11.52 11.10
C PHE A 231 -11.60 -11.71 9.78
N ARG A 232 -11.84 -10.62 9.09
CA ARG A 232 -12.53 -10.58 7.80
C ARG A 232 -11.56 -10.89 6.67
N ALA A 233 -11.79 -11.96 5.91
CA ALA A 233 -10.96 -12.39 4.79
C ALA A 233 -9.45 -12.46 5.10
N PRO A 234 -9.02 -13.12 6.20
CA PRO A 234 -7.63 -13.09 6.62
C PRO A 234 -6.69 -13.86 5.68
N GLY A 235 -7.22 -14.72 4.81
CA GLY A 235 -6.45 -15.71 4.05
C GLY A 235 -5.91 -16.80 4.98
N SER A 236 -5.27 -17.82 4.41
CA SER A 236 -4.65 -18.93 5.20
C SER A 236 -5.55 -19.50 6.29
N GLU A 237 -6.87 -19.55 6.04
CA GLU A 237 -7.91 -19.86 7.05
C GLU A 237 -7.70 -21.21 7.73
N ASP A 238 -7.28 -22.25 6.98
CA ASP A 238 -7.02 -23.58 7.57
C ASP A 238 -5.86 -23.56 8.56
N LEU A 239 -4.84 -22.75 8.32
CA LEU A 239 -3.75 -22.54 9.26
C LEU A 239 -4.27 -21.85 10.52
N TYR A 240 -5.04 -20.77 10.34
CA TYR A 240 -5.52 -19.99 11.49
C TYR A 240 -6.51 -20.80 12.34
N ARG A 241 -7.44 -21.55 11.74
CA ARG A 241 -8.34 -22.44 12.50
C ARG A 241 -7.56 -23.41 13.40
N ARG A 242 -6.52 -24.07 12.86
CA ARG A 242 -5.68 -24.96 13.69
C ARG A 242 -5.03 -24.22 14.85
N LEU A 243 -4.47 -23.02 14.57
CA LEU A 243 -3.82 -22.22 15.61
C LEU A 243 -4.80 -21.71 16.69
N LEU A 244 -6.06 -21.44 16.34
CA LEU A 244 -7.11 -21.06 17.28
C LEU A 244 -7.50 -22.25 18.17
N THR A 245 -7.74 -23.42 17.56
CA THR A 245 -8.08 -24.66 18.29
C THR A 245 -6.94 -25.08 19.24
N GLU A 246 -5.69 -25.05 18.80
CA GLU A 246 -4.52 -25.36 19.65
C GLU A 246 -4.43 -24.50 20.91
N ARG A 247 -5.03 -23.31 20.89
CA ARG A 247 -5.02 -22.32 21.98
C ARG A 247 -6.35 -22.19 22.72
N ASP A 248 -7.34 -22.98 22.30
CA ASP A 248 -8.70 -22.93 22.86
C ASP A 248 -9.32 -21.51 22.85
N ILE A 249 -9.29 -20.85 21.68
CA ILE A 249 -9.78 -19.46 21.49
C ILE A 249 -10.72 -19.28 20.30
N GLU A 250 -11.28 -20.36 19.73
CA GLU A 250 -12.23 -20.31 18.63
C GLU A 250 -13.55 -19.62 19.02
N ASP A 251 -13.89 -19.61 20.29
CA ASP A 251 -15.04 -18.90 20.84
C ASP A 251 -14.85 -17.39 20.92
N LEU A 252 -13.61 -16.92 20.93
CA LEU A 252 -13.23 -15.51 20.98
C LEU A 252 -12.91 -14.92 19.61
N ILE A 253 -12.34 -15.71 18.69
CA ILE A 253 -11.87 -15.26 17.38
C ILE A 253 -12.63 -15.98 16.26
N THR A 254 -13.29 -15.21 15.39
CA THR A 254 -14.00 -15.74 14.22
C THR A 254 -13.29 -15.36 12.94
N LEU A 255 -13.16 -16.33 12.01
CA LEU A 255 -12.64 -16.14 10.66
C LEU A 255 -13.80 -16.01 9.70
N GLU A 256 -13.99 -14.84 9.14
CA GLU A 256 -15.13 -14.52 8.29
C GLU A 256 -14.72 -14.41 6.80
N PRO A 257 -15.58 -14.85 5.86
CA PRO A 257 -15.25 -14.83 4.44
C PRO A 257 -15.15 -13.41 3.88
N HIS A 258 -14.65 -13.31 2.64
CA HIS A 258 -14.61 -12.06 1.88
C HIS A 258 -16.03 -11.48 1.66
N MET A 259 -16.13 -10.15 1.74
CA MET A 259 -17.32 -9.39 1.39
C MET A 259 -16.96 -8.19 0.50
N PRO A 260 -17.94 -7.56 -0.18
CA PRO A 260 -17.71 -6.34 -0.95
C PRO A 260 -17.07 -5.23 -0.11
N TYR A 261 -16.16 -4.47 -0.71
CA TYR A 261 -15.34 -3.45 -0.02
C TYR A 261 -16.15 -2.47 0.83
N ARG A 262 -17.27 -1.94 0.29
CA ARG A 262 -18.13 -1.02 1.05
C ARG A 262 -18.77 -1.66 2.29
N GLN A 263 -19.12 -2.93 2.21
CA GLN A 263 -19.67 -3.67 3.35
C GLN A 263 -18.57 -3.91 4.41
N ALA A 264 -17.34 -4.19 3.97
CA ALA A 264 -16.22 -4.35 4.88
C ALA A 264 -15.87 -3.03 5.60
N LEU A 265 -15.95 -1.89 4.91
CA LEU A 265 -15.81 -0.58 5.56
C LEU A 265 -16.93 -0.30 6.55
N GLN A 266 -18.19 -0.65 6.22
CA GLN A 266 -19.31 -0.52 7.15
C GLN A 266 -19.14 -1.41 8.38
N GLU A 267 -18.69 -2.66 8.21
CA GLU A 267 -18.34 -3.55 9.32
C GLU A 267 -17.28 -2.95 10.25
N CYS A 268 -16.25 -2.33 9.69
CA CYS A 268 -15.24 -1.61 10.46
C CYS A 268 -15.83 -0.38 11.19
N ALA A 269 -16.75 0.33 10.57
CA ALA A 269 -17.43 1.49 11.17
C ALA A 269 -18.36 1.11 12.33
N GLU A 270 -18.95 -0.08 12.31
CA GLU A 270 -19.80 -0.64 13.35
C GLU A 270 -19.02 -1.29 14.50
N ALA A 271 -17.72 -1.56 14.31
CA ALA A 271 -16.87 -2.12 15.35
C ALA A 271 -16.67 -1.16 16.52
N ASP A 272 -16.34 -1.70 17.69
CA ASP A 272 -15.94 -0.89 18.85
C ASP A 272 -14.47 -0.49 18.79
N GLY A 273 -13.64 -1.35 18.16
CA GLY A 273 -12.23 -1.09 17.93
C GLY A 273 -11.73 -1.85 16.71
N LEU A 274 -10.65 -1.36 16.12
CA LEU A 274 -10.03 -1.91 14.92
C LEU A 274 -8.66 -2.50 15.24
N LEU A 275 -8.32 -3.61 14.59
CA LEU A 275 -7.04 -4.27 14.73
C LEU A 275 -6.20 -4.04 13.47
N LEU A 276 -5.01 -3.47 13.62
CA LEU A 276 -4.08 -3.24 12.54
C LEU A 276 -2.83 -4.10 12.73
N PHE A 277 -2.43 -4.84 11.69
CA PHE A 277 -1.21 -5.66 11.69
C PHE A 277 -0.22 -5.14 10.67
N GLN A 278 1.03 -4.88 11.11
CA GLN A 278 2.15 -4.55 10.23
C GLN A 278 3.45 -5.06 10.82
N ALA A 279 4.18 -5.89 10.08
CA ALA A 279 5.41 -6.51 10.57
C ALA A 279 6.64 -5.62 10.44
N ALA A 280 7.71 -6.02 11.12
CA ALA A 280 9.01 -5.35 11.08
C ALA A 280 9.61 -5.30 9.66
N ASP A 281 9.47 -6.37 8.89
CA ASP A 281 9.95 -6.44 7.51
C ASP A 281 9.25 -5.43 6.57
N CYS A 282 8.10 -4.88 7.02
CA CYS A 282 7.34 -3.87 6.31
C CYS A 282 7.34 -2.50 7.02
N ASP A 283 8.30 -2.22 7.89
CA ASP A 283 8.39 -0.96 8.64
C ASP A 283 8.52 0.28 7.75
N MET A 284 9.02 0.09 6.52
CA MET A 284 9.16 1.11 5.50
C MET A 284 7.88 1.36 4.68
N GLN A 285 6.78 0.72 5.04
CA GLN A 285 5.51 0.80 4.34
C GLN A 285 4.39 1.11 5.32
N ILE A 286 3.40 1.86 4.85
CA ILE A 286 2.17 2.11 5.59
C ILE A 286 1.03 1.43 4.83
N PRO A 287 0.35 0.43 5.42
CA PRO A 287 -0.75 -0.25 4.76
C PRO A 287 -1.90 0.73 4.50
N ALA A 288 -2.54 0.64 3.33
CA ALA A 288 -3.65 1.53 2.96
C ALA A 288 -4.77 1.53 4.00
N LYS A 289 -5.05 0.37 4.62
CA LYS A 289 -6.05 0.24 5.69
C LYS A 289 -5.77 1.09 6.94
N ALA A 290 -4.52 1.48 7.21
CA ALA A 290 -4.22 2.39 8.30
C ALA A 290 -4.92 3.75 8.11
N TYR A 291 -4.90 4.29 6.89
CA TYR A 291 -5.58 5.54 6.56
C TYR A 291 -7.10 5.38 6.58
N GLU A 292 -7.61 4.24 6.11
CA GLU A 292 -9.06 3.93 6.17
C GLU A 292 -9.53 3.83 7.62
N TYR A 293 -8.81 3.15 8.50
CA TYR A 293 -9.13 3.01 9.92
C TYR A 293 -9.07 4.35 10.65
N LEU A 294 -8.05 5.15 10.38
CA LEU A 294 -7.95 6.50 10.91
C LEU A 294 -9.13 7.38 10.44
N ARG A 295 -9.57 7.25 9.17
CA ARG A 295 -10.73 7.98 8.62
C ARG A 295 -12.05 7.53 9.24
N ILE A 296 -12.22 6.22 9.50
CA ILE A 296 -13.38 5.69 10.24
C ILE A 296 -13.44 6.31 11.63
N GLY A 297 -12.32 6.59 12.24
CA GLY A 297 -12.23 7.31 13.50
C GLY A 297 -12.43 6.45 14.75
N LYS A 298 -12.49 5.12 14.63
CA LYS A 298 -12.59 4.20 15.75
C LYS A 298 -11.25 4.04 16.48
N PRO A 299 -11.25 3.67 17.77
CA PRO A 299 -10.05 3.24 18.49
C PRO A 299 -9.32 2.13 17.74
N ILE A 300 -7.98 2.21 17.68
CA ILE A 300 -7.15 1.25 16.95
C ILE A 300 -6.19 0.57 17.93
N LEU A 301 -6.15 -0.76 17.94
CA LEU A 301 -5.03 -1.53 18.49
C LEU A 301 -4.11 -1.93 17.34
N ALA A 302 -2.93 -1.35 17.28
CA ALA A 302 -1.95 -1.57 16.23
C ALA A 302 -0.84 -2.51 16.71
N LEU A 303 -0.80 -3.69 16.12
CA LEU A 303 0.27 -4.66 16.29
C LEU A 303 1.32 -4.38 15.22
N THR A 304 2.35 -3.62 15.58
CA THR A 304 3.41 -3.18 14.67
C THR A 304 4.69 -2.90 15.47
N THR A 305 5.79 -2.63 14.79
CA THR A 305 6.99 -2.18 15.49
C THR A 305 6.85 -0.74 15.98
N HIS A 306 7.54 -0.38 17.04
CA HIS A 306 7.49 0.99 17.57
C HIS A 306 8.22 2.00 16.67
N ALA A 307 9.17 1.55 15.84
CA ALA A 307 10.04 2.41 15.02
C ALA A 307 9.54 2.61 13.59
N GLY A 308 8.58 1.78 13.11
CA GLY A 308 8.11 1.81 11.72
C GLY A 308 7.29 3.05 11.35
N ASP A 309 7.19 3.32 10.06
CA ASP A 309 6.41 4.44 9.52
C ASP A 309 4.92 4.36 9.89
N THR A 310 4.38 3.14 10.00
CA THR A 310 2.99 2.93 10.48
C THR A 310 2.81 3.45 11.90
N ALA A 311 3.72 3.11 12.83
CA ALA A 311 3.65 3.61 14.21
C ALA A 311 3.84 5.13 14.27
N THR A 312 4.69 5.69 13.42
CA THR A 312 4.90 7.15 13.31
C THR A 312 3.62 7.86 12.87
N LEU A 313 2.95 7.38 11.82
CA LEU A 313 1.65 7.90 11.37
C LEU A 313 0.61 7.86 12.49
N LEU A 314 0.50 6.72 13.18
CA LEU A 314 -0.49 6.53 14.24
C LEU A 314 -0.23 7.43 15.45
N ARG A 315 1.02 7.72 15.79
CA ARG A 315 1.36 8.69 16.84
C ARG A 315 1.04 10.12 16.41
N GLU A 316 1.30 10.48 15.15
CA GLU A 316 1.00 11.80 14.60
C GLU A 316 -0.50 12.08 14.62
N VAL A 317 -1.31 11.15 14.12
CA VAL A 317 -2.77 11.32 14.01
C VAL A 317 -3.46 11.06 15.36
N GLY A 318 -2.91 10.15 16.16
CA GLY A 318 -3.52 9.71 17.43
C GLY A 318 -4.55 8.59 17.24
N GLY A 319 -5.23 8.23 18.32
CA GLY A 319 -6.32 7.24 18.30
C GLY A 319 -5.88 5.78 18.27
N ALA A 320 -4.61 5.47 18.49
CA ALA A 320 -4.10 4.10 18.49
C ALA A 320 -3.32 3.76 19.76
N THR A 321 -3.53 2.54 20.25
CA THR A 321 -2.62 1.83 21.14
C THR A 321 -1.67 1.01 20.27
N ILE A 322 -0.37 1.22 20.43
CA ILE A 322 0.67 0.56 19.63
C ILE A 322 1.38 -0.47 20.50
N VAL A 323 1.42 -1.72 20.03
CA VAL A 323 2.12 -2.84 20.67
C VAL A 323 3.02 -3.54 19.66
N ASN A 324 4.15 -4.05 20.12
CA ASN A 324 5.05 -4.79 19.24
C ASN A 324 4.40 -6.12 18.82
N ILE A 325 4.22 -6.29 17.51
CA ILE A 325 3.59 -7.49 16.92
C ILE A 325 4.30 -8.80 17.32
N ALA A 326 5.60 -8.76 17.59
CA ALA A 326 6.40 -9.93 17.97
C ALA A 326 6.39 -10.21 19.48
N SER A 327 5.84 -9.32 20.32
CA SER A 327 5.87 -9.43 21.77
C SER A 327 4.51 -9.87 22.31
N GLU A 328 4.40 -11.14 22.74
CA GLU A 328 3.21 -11.64 23.42
C GLU A 328 2.87 -10.83 24.66
N ASP A 329 3.85 -10.41 25.46
CA ASP A 329 3.64 -9.67 26.70
C ASP A 329 3.10 -8.27 26.41
N GLU A 330 3.67 -7.53 25.45
CA GLU A 330 3.13 -6.21 25.08
C GLU A 330 1.71 -6.32 24.51
N ILE A 331 1.43 -7.37 23.72
CA ILE A 331 0.08 -7.60 23.18
C ILE A 331 -0.89 -7.94 24.32
N TYR A 332 -0.48 -8.78 25.28
CA TYR A 332 -1.28 -9.13 26.45
C TYR A 332 -1.70 -7.88 27.24
N GLU A 333 -0.74 -7.05 27.63
CA GLU A 333 -1.01 -5.82 28.40
C GLU A 333 -1.78 -4.78 27.56
N GLY A 334 -1.37 -4.56 26.31
CA GLY A 334 -2.01 -3.60 25.41
C GLY A 334 -3.43 -3.97 25.04
N LEU A 335 -3.72 -5.23 24.74
CA LEU A 335 -5.08 -5.69 24.44
C LEU A 335 -5.98 -5.60 25.66
N SER A 336 -5.48 -5.99 26.86
CA SER A 336 -6.21 -5.84 28.11
C SER A 336 -6.59 -4.40 28.39
N SER A 337 -5.60 -3.49 28.35
CA SER A 337 -5.81 -2.06 28.58
C SER A 337 -6.72 -1.42 27.53
N PHE A 338 -6.60 -1.86 26.27
CA PHE A 338 -7.43 -1.39 25.17
C PHE A 338 -8.91 -1.74 25.39
N ILE A 339 -9.19 -2.98 25.79
CA ILE A 339 -10.56 -3.44 26.09
C ILE A 339 -11.14 -2.70 27.29
N ASP A 340 -10.34 -2.48 28.35
CA ASP A 340 -10.77 -1.74 29.53
C ASP A 340 -11.09 -0.27 29.16
N ALA A 341 -10.25 0.36 28.33
CA ALA A 341 -10.48 1.72 27.83
C ALA A 341 -11.74 1.85 26.96
N LEU A 342 -12.04 0.83 26.11
CA LEU A 342 -13.28 0.77 25.34
C LEU A 342 -14.51 0.66 26.26
N ARG A 343 -14.42 -0.11 27.35
CA ARG A 343 -15.51 -0.26 28.33
C ARG A 343 -15.92 1.05 28.96
N VAL A 344 -14.94 1.88 29.33
CA VAL A 344 -15.19 3.15 29.99
C VAL A 344 -15.24 4.35 29.01
N GLY A 345 -14.94 4.14 27.74
CA GLY A 345 -14.98 5.16 26.68
C GLY A 345 -13.85 6.20 26.81
N THR A 346 -12.72 5.80 27.39
CA THR A 346 -11.56 6.69 27.59
C THR A 346 -10.46 6.54 26.56
N HIS A 347 -10.59 5.57 25.63
CA HIS A 347 -9.58 5.40 24.59
C HIS A 347 -9.59 6.63 23.65
N PRO A 348 -8.41 7.21 23.34
CA PRO A 348 -8.32 8.31 22.40
C PRO A 348 -8.78 7.91 21.00
N VAL A 349 -9.30 8.86 20.25
CA VAL A 349 -9.74 8.66 18.87
C VAL A 349 -8.83 9.44 17.91
N PRO A 350 -8.76 9.04 16.62
CA PRO A 350 -7.99 9.77 15.62
C PRO A 350 -8.41 11.23 15.48
N ASP A 351 -7.42 12.11 15.32
CA ASP A 351 -7.64 13.53 15.06
C ASP A 351 -8.13 13.74 13.64
N LYS A 352 -9.35 14.25 13.50
CA LYS A 352 -10.03 14.45 12.20
C LYS A 352 -9.33 15.47 11.30
N GLU A 353 -8.70 16.51 11.85
CA GLU A 353 -8.01 17.53 11.06
C GLU A 353 -6.69 16.97 10.51
N LYS A 354 -5.97 16.19 11.31
CA LYS A 354 -4.72 15.58 10.89
C LYS A 354 -4.93 14.54 9.80
N ILE A 355 -5.99 13.73 9.88
CA ILE A 355 -6.25 12.70 8.87
C ILE A 355 -6.68 13.29 7.52
N GLN A 356 -7.26 14.50 7.47
CA GLN A 356 -7.64 15.16 6.21
C GLN A 356 -6.45 15.37 5.26
N ARG A 357 -5.22 15.45 5.77
CA ARG A 357 -4.02 15.57 4.95
C ARG A 357 -3.77 14.35 4.05
N TYR A 358 -4.39 13.22 4.38
CA TYR A 358 -4.23 11.94 3.69
C TYR A 358 -5.40 11.60 2.77
N THR A 359 -6.18 12.60 2.34
CA THR A 359 -7.21 12.39 1.32
C THR A 359 -6.57 12.17 -0.05
N ARG A 360 -7.12 11.29 -0.87
CA ARG A 360 -6.65 11.09 -2.26
C ARG A 360 -6.76 12.35 -3.11
N GLU A 361 -7.74 13.21 -2.85
CA GLU A 361 -7.85 14.51 -3.51
C GLU A 361 -6.64 15.40 -3.18
N GLY A 362 -6.26 15.50 -1.90
CA GLY A 362 -5.08 16.24 -1.46
C GLY A 362 -3.78 15.69 -2.07
N GLN A 363 -3.65 14.36 -2.15
CA GLN A 363 -2.51 13.69 -2.78
C GLN A 363 -2.46 13.93 -4.29
N ALA A 364 -3.62 13.87 -4.98
CA ALA A 364 -3.72 14.21 -6.40
C ALA A 364 -3.30 15.67 -6.65
N GLY A 365 -3.69 16.59 -5.76
CA GLY A 365 -3.23 17.97 -5.81
C GLY A 365 -1.72 18.14 -5.61
N GLN A 366 -1.10 17.33 -4.74
CA GLN A 366 0.36 17.30 -4.59
C GLN A 366 1.04 16.78 -5.86
N LEU A 367 0.53 15.69 -6.44
CA LEU A 367 1.04 15.16 -7.69
C LEU A 367 0.89 16.16 -8.84
N ALA A 368 -0.25 16.83 -8.94
CA ALA A 368 -0.49 17.85 -9.97
C ALA A 368 0.57 18.96 -9.90
N ARG A 369 0.87 19.48 -8.72
CA ARG A 369 1.96 20.47 -8.54
C ARG A 369 3.31 19.98 -9.04
N VAL A 370 3.69 18.73 -8.70
CA VAL A 370 4.94 18.11 -9.18
C VAL A 370 5.00 18.05 -10.72
N LEU A 371 3.88 17.71 -11.36
CA LEU A 371 3.78 17.63 -12.82
C LEU A 371 3.83 19.02 -13.46
N ASP A 372 3.14 20.01 -12.89
CA ASP A 372 3.11 21.39 -13.37
C ASP A 372 4.50 22.05 -13.24
N ASP A 373 5.21 21.84 -12.14
CA ASP A 373 6.57 22.35 -11.94
C ASP A 373 7.54 21.81 -13.02
N LEU A 374 7.44 20.50 -13.33
CA LEU A 374 8.26 19.87 -14.36
C LEU A 374 7.92 20.37 -15.77
N LYS A 375 6.64 20.57 -16.06
CA LYS A 375 6.19 21.13 -17.33
C LYS A 375 6.73 22.55 -17.53
N ASN A 376 6.60 23.40 -16.52
CA ASN A 376 7.07 24.80 -16.59
C ASN A 376 8.58 24.87 -16.77
N ALA A 377 9.35 24.07 -15.99
CA ALA A 377 10.81 24.01 -16.14
C ALA A 377 11.24 23.56 -17.56
N GLY A 378 10.55 22.59 -18.16
CA GLY A 378 10.82 22.15 -19.53
C GLY A 378 10.56 23.23 -20.58
N HIS A 379 9.50 24.03 -20.42
CA HIS A 379 9.22 25.16 -21.32
C HIS A 379 10.26 26.29 -21.20
N ASP A 380 10.75 26.58 -19.99
CA ASP A 380 11.78 27.60 -19.77
C ASP A 380 13.12 27.20 -20.38
N GLU A 381 13.51 25.91 -20.26
CA GLU A 381 14.71 25.39 -20.91
C GLU A 381 14.61 25.42 -22.43
N GLU A 382 13.47 25.07 -23.00
CA GLU A 382 13.23 25.13 -24.46
C GLU A 382 13.32 26.57 -24.97
N LYS A 383 12.67 27.52 -24.28
CA LYS A 383 12.73 28.95 -24.60
C LYS A 383 14.14 29.49 -24.55
N ALA A 384 14.90 29.19 -23.48
CA ALA A 384 16.30 29.59 -23.35
C ALA A 384 17.19 29.02 -24.48
N ARG A 385 16.91 27.75 -24.89
CA ARG A 385 17.63 27.12 -26.01
C ARG A 385 17.31 27.77 -27.36
N ILE A 386 16.08 28.17 -27.62
CA ILE A 386 15.67 28.88 -28.85
C ILE A 386 16.33 30.26 -28.88
N GLU A 387 16.34 30.99 -27.77
CA GLU A 387 17.00 32.30 -27.66
C GLU A 387 18.51 32.23 -27.84
N ALA A 388 19.14 31.12 -27.37
CA ALA A 388 20.61 30.91 -27.55
C ALA A 388 20.99 30.55 -28.99
N VAL A 389 20.09 29.93 -29.76
CA VAL A 389 20.32 29.61 -31.19
C VAL A 389 20.02 30.83 -32.10
N ALA A 390 19.20 31.76 -31.63
CA ALA A 390 18.86 32.98 -32.38
C ALA A 390 19.89 34.12 -32.23
N LYS A 391 20.85 33.99 -31.31
CA LYS A 391 22.04 34.88 -31.15
C LYS A 391 23.25 34.28 -31.85
#